data_23d03a266441355fdb393e19bcfcca6d
#
_entry.id   23d03a266441355fdb393e19bcfcca6d
#
_cell.length_a   1.000
_cell.length_b   1.000
_cell.length_c   1.000
_cell.angle_alpha   90.00
_cell.angle_beta   90.00
_cell.angle_gamma   90.00
#
_symmetry.space_group_name_H-M   'P 1'
#
loop_
_entity.id
_entity.type
_entity.pdbx_description
1 polymer ?
#
loop_
_entity_poly.entity_id
_entity_poly.type
_entity_poly.pdbx_seq_one_letter_code
_entity_poly.pdbx_strand_id
1 'polypeptide(L)'
;KPVGGTSLFDAIISAATYLRPYSGRKVVVIVSDGIETTSKNTEFDQVMQHVLSDDCQIYVVQTGLYFEGANLRQLAAEWRIEQLTGQTGGAVYLPKTIDQLDVAFSQIAADLSQQYVLSYYPGAEKHDGQLHKLDLRIKSRNDVRVRSRRGYYAPKPAQSAGY
;
A
#
# COMPACT_ATOMS: atom_id res chain seq x y z
N LYS A 1 -26.47 -11.98 5.30
CA LYS A 1 -25.99 -10.76 4.60
C LYS A 1 -25.04 -10.04 5.56
N PRO A 2 -23.86 -9.62 5.13
CA PRO A 2 -23.05 -8.74 5.95
C PRO A 2 -23.84 -7.44 6.21
N VAL A 3 -23.91 -7.05 7.47
CA VAL A 3 -24.63 -5.84 7.91
C VAL A 3 -23.62 -4.99 8.65
N GLY A 4 -23.48 -3.73 8.26
CA GLY A 4 -22.59 -2.79 8.92
C GLY A 4 -21.76 -1.96 7.94
N GLY A 5 -20.94 -1.05 8.48
CA GLY A 5 -19.99 -0.26 7.72
C GLY A 5 -18.67 -1.00 7.50
N THR A 6 -17.81 -0.44 6.66
CA THR A 6 -16.47 -0.94 6.37
C THR A 6 -15.45 -0.09 7.13
N SER A 7 -14.72 -0.71 8.07
CA SER A 7 -13.58 -0.09 8.77
C SER A 7 -12.28 -0.44 8.02
N LEU A 8 -12.15 0.09 6.80
CA LEU A 8 -11.04 -0.24 5.90
C LEU A 8 -9.69 0.20 6.49
N PHE A 9 -9.63 1.40 7.04
CA PHE A 9 -8.38 1.97 7.59
C PHE A 9 -7.91 1.18 8.79
N ASP A 10 -8.80 0.85 9.73
CA ASP A 10 -8.47 0.04 10.91
C ASP A 10 -8.00 -1.36 10.49
N ALA A 11 -8.62 -1.97 9.47
CA ALA A 11 -8.22 -3.27 8.95
C ALA A 11 -6.82 -3.25 8.32
N ILE A 12 -6.49 -2.22 7.55
CA ILE A 12 -5.16 -2.06 6.93
C ILE A 12 -4.09 -1.91 8.01
N ILE A 13 -4.30 -1.04 9.01
CA ILE A 13 -3.36 -0.87 10.13
C ILE A 13 -3.19 -2.17 10.92
N SER A 14 -4.29 -2.88 11.18
CA SER A 14 -4.24 -4.16 11.88
C SER A 14 -3.44 -5.20 11.12
N ALA A 15 -3.63 -5.30 9.79
CA ALA A 15 -2.88 -6.21 8.94
C ALA A 15 -1.39 -5.86 8.89
N ALA A 16 -1.04 -4.58 8.72
CA ALA A 16 0.36 -4.12 8.72
C ALA A 16 1.03 -4.40 10.07
N THR A 17 0.34 -4.11 11.17
CA THR A 17 0.83 -4.38 12.53
C THR A 17 1.04 -5.87 12.77
N TYR A 18 0.11 -6.72 12.31
CA TYR A 18 0.25 -8.18 12.39
C TYR A 18 1.49 -8.69 11.64
N LEU A 19 1.80 -8.10 10.49
CA LEU A 19 2.96 -8.48 9.68
C LEU A 19 4.29 -7.92 10.19
N ARG A 20 4.28 -6.93 11.08
CA ARG A 20 5.49 -6.26 11.58
C ARG A 20 6.58 -7.20 12.10
N PRO A 21 6.29 -8.23 12.94
CA PRO A 21 7.34 -9.11 13.49
C PRO A 21 7.92 -10.08 12.48
N TYR A 22 7.31 -10.24 11.31
CA TYR A 22 7.79 -11.20 10.31
C TYR A 22 8.86 -10.57 9.42
N SER A 23 9.92 -11.33 9.16
CA SER A 23 10.98 -10.97 8.22
C SER A 23 10.54 -11.22 6.77
N GLY A 24 11.20 -10.56 5.82
CA GLY A 24 10.90 -10.69 4.40
C GLY A 24 9.90 -9.65 3.89
N ARG A 25 9.41 -9.86 2.67
CA ARG A 25 8.45 -8.97 2.03
C ARG A 25 7.08 -9.10 2.68
N LYS A 26 6.52 -7.99 3.08
CA LYS A 26 5.18 -7.91 3.66
C LYS A 26 4.21 -7.41 2.61
N VAL A 27 3.21 -8.21 2.32
CA VAL A 27 2.22 -7.92 1.28
C VAL A 27 0.83 -8.06 1.87
N VAL A 28 0.00 -7.05 1.65
CA VAL A 28 -1.41 -7.07 1.99
C VAL A 28 -2.22 -6.98 0.70
N VAL A 29 -3.11 -7.93 0.48
CA VAL A 29 -4.07 -7.91 -0.62
C VAL A 29 -5.43 -7.55 -0.05
N ILE A 30 -5.98 -6.43 -0.51
CA ILE A 30 -7.27 -5.92 -0.10
C ILE A 30 -8.29 -6.25 -1.18
N VAL A 31 -9.41 -6.88 -0.80
CA VAL A 31 -10.55 -7.12 -1.68
C VAL A 31 -11.71 -6.27 -1.16
N SER A 32 -11.98 -5.15 -1.81
CA SER A 32 -12.95 -4.15 -1.33
C SER A 32 -13.35 -3.19 -2.45
N ASP A 33 -14.46 -2.49 -2.25
CA ASP A 33 -14.84 -1.33 -3.08
C ASP A 33 -14.04 -0.06 -2.72
N GLY A 34 -13.25 -0.11 -1.65
CA GLY A 34 -12.41 0.99 -1.18
C GLY A 34 -13.15 2.05 -0.37
N ILE A 35 -14.44 1.90 -0.14
CA ILE A 35 -15.24 2.89 0.60
C ILE A 35 -15.01 2.68 2.10
N GLU A 36 -14.46 3.70 2.75
CA GLU A 36 -14.33 3.78 4.19
C GLU A 36 -15.59 4.37 4.83
N THR A 37 -16.11 3.76 5.89
CA THR A 37 -17.35 4.22 6.51
C THR A 37 -17.31 4.30 8.04
N THR A 38 -16.53 3.48 8.71
CA THR A 38 -16.66 3.28 10.17
C THR A 38 -15.36 3.17 10.95
N SER A 39 -14.19 3.41 10.35
CA SER A 39 -12.93 3.45 11.11
C SER A 39 -12.97 4.54 12.19
N LYS A 40 -12.57 4.17 13.39
CA LYS A 40 -12.63 5.07 14.55
C LYS A 40 -11.30 5.78 14.71
N ASN A 41 -11.35 7.12 14.57
CA ASN A 41 -10.19 7.99 14.81
C ASN A 41 -8.94 7.66 13.97
N THR A 42 -9.13 7.00 12.82
CA THR A 42 -8.05 6.66 11.90
C THR A 42 -8.19 7.46 10.62
N GLU A 43 -7.24 8.36 10.42
CA GLU A 43 -7.15 9.16 9.20
C GLU A 43 -6.29 8.46 8.13
N PHE A 44 -6.52 8.79 6.87
CA PHE A 44 -5.80 8.17 5.75
C PHE A 44 -4.27 8.36 5.85
N ASP A 45 -3.81 9.51 6.32
CA ASP A 45 -2.38 9.80 6.51
C ASP A 45 -1.73 8.88 7.55
N GLN A 46 -2.48 8.51 8.59
CA GLN A 46 -2.02 7.53 9.58
C GLN A 46 -1.87 6.13 8.96
N VAL A 47 -2.81 5.72 8.09
CA VAL A 47 -2.70 4.47 7.33
C VAL A 47 -1.44 4.48 6.48
N MET A 48 -1.21 5.56 5.72
CA MET A 48 -0.02 5.71 4.88
C MET A 48 1.27 5.63 5.71
N GLN A 49 1.31 6.31 6.85
CA GLN A 49 2.46 6.27 7.75
C GLN A 49 2.73 4.85 8.25
N HIS A 50 1.70 4.11 8.67
CA HIS A 50 1.84 2.74 9.15
C HIS A 50 2.35 1.80 8.06
N VAL A 51 1.72 1.78 6.89
CA VAL A 51 2.10 0.84 5.82
C VAL A 51 3.51 1.11 5.28
N LEU A 52 3.93 2.38 5.20
CA LEU A 52 5.28 2.74 4.77
C LEU A 52 6.33 2.47 5.84
N SER A 53 6.01 2.69 7.14
CA SER A 53 6.92 2.39 8.25
C SER A 53 7.14 0.89 8.43
N ASP A 54 6.09 0.09 8.22
CA ASP A 54 6.14 -1.36 8.36
C ASP A 54 6.61 -2.08 7.08
N ASP A 55 6.96 -1.32 6.03
CA ASP A 55 7.40 -1.80 4.72
C ASP A 55 6.39 -2.77 4.08
N CYS A 56 5.10 -2.44 4.20
CA CYS A 56 4.02 -3.22 3.63
C CYS A 56 3.70 -2.75 2.21
N GLN A 57 3.68 -3.69 1.26
CA GLN A 57 3.22 -3.47 -0.10
C GLN A 57 1.72 -3.77 -0.20
N ILE A 58 0.94 -2.84 -0.73
CA ILE A 58 -0.51 -2.95 -0.79
C ILE A 58 -0.97 -3.23 -2.22
N TYR A 59 -1.67 -4.34 -2.41
CA TYR A 59 -2.42 -4.66 -3.61
C TYR A 59 -3.91 -4.53 -3.34
N VAL A 60 -4.66 -4.02 -4.29
CA VAL A 60 -6.11 -3.89 -4.17
C VAL A 60 -6.79 -4.58 -5.35
N VAL A 61 -7.67 -5.51 -5.05
CA VAL A 61 -8.64 -6.06 -5.98
C VAL A 61 -9.96 -5.33 -5.69
N GLN A 62 -10.23 -4.32 -6.49
CA GLN A 62 -11.39 -3.47 -6.27
C GLN A 62 -12.64 -4.17 -6.78
N THR A 63 -13.52 -4.48 -5.83
CA THR A 63 -14.85 -5.04 -6.10
C THR A 63 -15.87 -3.92 -5.97
N GLY A 64 -16.64 -3.67 -7.00
CA GLY A 64 -17.70 -2.65 -6.95
C GLY A 64 -18.38 -2.57 -8.30
N LEU A 65 -19.68 -2.38 -8.27
CA LEU A 65 -20.42 -2.08 -9.47
C LEU A 65 -20.06 -0.65 -9.90
N TYR A 66 -19.49 -0.52 -11.09
CA TYR A 66 -19.38 0.78 -11.75
C TYR A 66 -20.78 1.29 -12.03
N PHE A 67 -21.35 2.04 -11.09
CA PHE A 67 -22.56 2.78 -11.35
C PHE A 67 -22.22 3.96 -12.25
N GLU A 68 -23.00 4.13 -13.30
CA GLU A 68 -22.98 5.37 -14.10
C GLU A 68 -23.30 6.54 -13.15
N GLY A 69 -22.29 7.40 -12.93
CA GLY A 69 -22.36 8.53 -12.03
C GLY A 69 -21.55 8.34 -10.75
N ALA A 70 -20.20 8.51 -10.86
CA ALA A 70 -19.31 8.50 -9.71
C ALA A 70 -19.73 9.61 -8.72
N ASN A 71 -20.03 9.21 -7.47
CA ASN A 71 -20.28 10.18 -6.40
C ASN A 71 -18.94 10.54 -5.72
N LEU A 72 -18.93 11.63 -4.92
CA LEU A 72 -17.73 12.12 -4.26
C LEU A 72 -17.05 11.07 -3.36
N ARG A 73 -17.82 10.15 -2.76
CA ARG A 73 -17.27 9.08 -1.91
C ARG A 73 -16.49 8.05 -2.73
N GLN A 74 -16.98 7.71 -3.92
CA GLN A 74 -16.30 6.78 -4.83
C GLN A 74 -15.01 7.41 -5.37
N LEU A 75 -15.04 8.67 -5.80
CA LEU A 75 -13.84 9.38 -6.24
C LEU A 75 -12.78 9.47 -5.13
N ALA A 76 -13.20 9.73 -3.90
CA ALA A 76 -12.30 9.74 -2.76
C ALA A 76 -11.74 8.35 -2.45
N ALA A 77 -12.52 7.28 -2.60
CA ALA A 77 -12.08 5.91 -2.43
C ALA A 77 -11.04 5.52 -3.48
N GLU A 78 -11.32 5.81 -4.77
CA GLU A 78 -10.40 5.56 -5.88
C GLU A 78 -9.06 6.29 -5.68
N TRP A 79 -9.11 7.57 -5.32
CA TRP A 79 -7.90 8.34 -5.03
C TRP A 79 -7.07 7.71 -3.90
N ARG A 80 -7.71 7.29 -2.79
CA ARG A 80 -7.01 6.63 -1.67
C ARG A 80 -6.37 5.31 -2.07
N ILE A 81 -7.09 4.50 -2.85
CA ILE A 81 -6.57 3.24 -3.38
C ILE A 81 -5.34 3.48 -4.26
N GLU A 82 -5.42 4.46 -5.17
CA GLU A 82 -4.29 4.84 -6.02
C GLU A 82 -3.09 5.33 -5.20
N GLN A 83 -3.33 6.14 -4.16
CA GLN A 83 -2.25 6.58 -3.27
C GLN A 83 -1.63 5.40 -2.51
N LEU A 84 -2.44 4.53 -1.88
CA LEU A 84 -1.95 3.37 -1.14
C LEU A 84 -1.09 2.47 -2.02
N THR A 85 -1.59 2.07 -3.17
CA THR A 85 -0.88 1.16 -4.07
C THR A 85 0.32 1.83 -4.72
N GLY A 86 0.18 3.07 -5.17
CA GLY A 86 1.25 3.83 -5.82
C GLY A 86 2.42 4.15 -4.89
N GLN A 87 2.15 4.51 -3.62
CA GLN A 87 3.21 4.83 -2.64
C GLN A 87 3.92 3.58 -2.12
N THR A 88 3.23 2.46 -2.02
CA THR A 88 3.78 1.18 -1.53
C THR A 88 4.37 0.29 -2.62
N GLY A 89 4.22 0.67 -3.90
CA GLY A 89 4.73 -0.10 -5.04
C GLY A 89 3.85 -1.29 -5.44
N GLY A 90 2.64 -1.36 -4.93
CA GLY A 90 1.63 -2.35 -5.33
C GLY A 90 0.86 -1.98 -6.59
N ALA A 91 -0.33 -2.55 -6.74
CA ALA A 91 -1.20 -2.30 -7.89
C ALA A 91 -2.68 -2.43 -7.54
N VAL A 92 -3.52 -1.84 -8.40
CA VAL A 92 -4.98 -2.00 -8.37
C VAL A 92 -5.40 -2.89 -9.52
N TYR A 93 -6.30 -3.82 -9.25
CA TYR A 93 -6.98 -4.67 -10.23
C TYR A 93 -8.49 -4.44 -10.13
N LEU A 94 -9.14 -4.34 -11.29
CA LEU A 94 -10.56 -3.97 -11.43
C LEU A 94 -11.33 -5.07 -12.16
N PRO A 95 -11.51 -6.26 -11.54
CA PRO A 95 -12.24 -7.35 -12.16
C PRO A 95 -13.73 -6.98 -12.28
N LYS A 96 -14.29 -7.17 -13.47
CA LYS A 96 -15.72 -6.96 -13.77
C LYS A 96 -16.55 -8.24 -13.70
N THR A 97 -15.86 -9.39 -13.73
CA THR A 97 -16.47 -10.73 -13.71
C THR A 97 -15.69 -11.64 -12.75
N ILE A 98 -16.29 -12.77 -12.36
CA ILE A 98 -15.63 -13.78 -11.50
C ILE A 98 -14.36 -14.33 -12.19
N ASP A 99 -14.42 -14.59 -13.49
CA ASP A 99 -13.25 -15.10 -14.24
C ASP A 99 -12.09 -14.10 -14.23
N GLN A 100 -12.39 -12.78 -14.27
CA GLN A 100 -11.39 -11.73 -14.16
C GLN A 100 -10.81 -11.61 -12.75
N LEU A 101 -11.51 -12.09 -11.72
CA LEU A 101 -10.99 -12.16 -10.36
C LEU A 101 -9.83 -13.16 -10.26
N ASP A 102 -9.97 -14.34 -10.86
CA ASP A 102 -8.91 -15.34 -10.93
C ASP A 102 -7.68 -14.81 -11.68
N VAL A 103 -7.92 -14.08 -12.77
CA VAL A 103 -6.86 -13.41 -13.53
C VAL A 103 -6.14 -12.37 -12.65
N ALA A 104 -6.88 -11.57 -11.88
CA ALA A 104 -6.30 -10.56 -10.99
C ALA A 104 -5.37 -11.20 -9.93
N PHE A 105 -5.81 -12.27 -9.28
CA PHE A 105 -4.96 -12.99 -8.32
C PHE A 105 -3.74 -13.65 -8.97
N SER A 106 -3.91 -14.21 -10.16
CA SER A 106 -2.79 -14.78 -10.94
C SER A 106 -1.75 -13.71 -11.30
N GLN A 107 -2.21 -12.52 -11.67
CA GLN A 107 -1.32 -11.38 -11.94
C GLN A 107 -0.59 -10.88 -10.68
N ILE A 108 -1.26 -10.83 -9.52
CA ILE A 108 -0.62 -10.49 -8.24
C ILE A 108 0.47 -11.53 -7.93
N ALA A 109 0.17 -12.82 -8.07
CA ALA A 109 1.15 -13.88 -7.83
C ALA A 109 2.36 -13.80 -8.78
N ALA A 110 2.13 -13.51 -10.06
CA ALA A 110 3.19 -13.29 -11.05
C ALA A 110 4.04 -12.07 -10.70
N ASP A 111 3.42 -10.94 -10.33
CA ASP A 111 4.13 -9.74 -9.88
C ASP A 111 5.04 -10.06 -8.69
N LEU A 112 4.51 -10.74 -7.67
CA LEU A 112 5.26 -11.08 -6.47
C LEU A 112 6.43 -12.03 -6.73
N SER A 113 6.30 -12.93 -7.71
CA SER A 113 7.36 -13.89 -8.08
C SER A 113 8.50 -13.25 -8.88
N GLN A 114 8.25 -12.11 -9.53
CA GLN A 114 9.22 -11.44 -10.41
C GLN A 114 9.82 -10.16 -9.81
N GLN A 115 9.62 -9.90 -8.53
CA GLN A 115 10.15 -8.71 -7.88
C GLN A 115 11.65 -8.81 -7.58
N TYR A 116 12.35 -7.69 -7.80
CA TYR A 116 13.72 -7.50 -7.35
C TYR A 116 13.74 -6.80 -5.99
N VAL A 117 14.66 -7.22 -5.12
CA VAL A 117 14.94 -6.54 -3.86
C VAL A 117 16.22 -5.74 -4.02
N LEU A 118 16.12 -4.43 -3.87
CA LEU A 118 17.25 -3.53 -3.90
C LEU A 118 17.45 -2.94 -2.50
N SER A 119 18.68 -2.99 -2.00
CA SER A 119 19.05 -2.42 -0.72
C SER A 119 20.09 -1.33 -0.89
N TYR A 120 20.00 -0.28 -0.09
CA TYR A 120 21.01 0.79 -0.04
C TYR A 120 21.11 1.30 1.40
N TYR A 121 22.24 1.92 1.71
CA TYR A 121 22.47 2.58 3.00
C TYR A 121 22.23 4.09 2.84
N PRO A 122 21.19 4.66 3.46
CA PRO A 122 21.04 6.11 3.48
C PRO A 122 22.15 6.75 4.29
N GLY A 123 22.52 7.99 3.95
CA GLY A 123 23.48 8.77 4.74
C GLY A 123 23.00 8.97 6.19
N ALA A 124 23.94 9.18 7.11
CA ALA A 124 23.66 9.33 8.54
C ALA A 124 22.69 10.46 8.86
N GLU A 125 22.69 11.53 8.05
CA GLU A 125 21.78 12.68 8.15
C GLU A 125 20.30 12.35 7.91
N LYS A 126 20.00 11.15 7.41
CA LYS A 126 18.64 10.71 7.09
C LYS A 126 18.02 9.78 8.15
N HIS A 127 18.56 9.78 9.35
CA HIS A 127 17.94 9.08 10.50
C HIS A 127 17.12 10.05 11.36
N ASP A 128 16.14 10.71 10.76
CA ASP A 128 15.39 11.83 11.35
C ASP A 128 13.93 11.48 11.68
N GLY A 129 13.49 10.26 11.37
CA GLY A 129 12.09 9.83 11.54
C GLY A 129 11.14 10.41 10.50
N GLN A 130 11.65 11.04 9.45
CA GLN A 130 10.84 11.69 8.42
C GLN A 130 10.63 10.80 7.19
N LEU A 131 9.67 11.20 6.35
CA LEU A 131 9.41 10.55 5.08
C LEU A 131 10.45 10.99 4.04
N HIS A 132 11.26 10.05 3.57
CA HIS A 132 12.20 10.24 2.48
C HIS A 132 11.65 9.67 1.18
N LYS A 133 11.65 10.48 0.13
CA LYS A 133 11.19 10.06 -1.20
C LYS A 133 12.23 9.18 -1.89
N LEU A 134 11.75 8.17 -2.61
CA LEU A 134 12.54 7.28 -3.45
C LEU A 134 12.12 7.46 -4.91
N ASP A 135 13.10 7.59 -5.78
CA ASP A 135 12.91 7.61 -7.24
C ASP A 135 13.83 6.57 -7.86
N LEU A 136 13.26 5.49 -8.38
CA LEU A 136 13.97 4.40 -9.01
C LEU A 136 13.84 4.49 -10.52
N ARG A 137 14.96 4.60 -11.23
CA ARG A 137 15.04 4.69 -12.69
C ARG A 137 16.00 3.67 -13.28
N ILE A 138 15.62 3.09 -14.41
CA ILE A 138 16.52 2.23 -15.19
C ILE A 138 17.18 3.10 -16.24
N LYS A 139 18.53 3.26 -16.15
CA LYS A 139 19.26 4.18 -17.02
C LYS A 139 19.28 3.76 -18.50
N SER A 140 19.21 2.46 -18.79
CA SER A 140 19.42 1.92 -20.14
C SER A 140 18.14 1.59 -20.90
N ARG A 141 16.97 1.76 -20.29
CA ARG A 141 15.69 1.38 -20.91
C ARG A 141 14.59 2.37 -20.52
N ASN A 142 14.03 3.04 -21.54
CA ASN A 142 12.91 3.98 -21.38
C ASN A 142 11.54 3.32 -21.65
N ASP A 143 11.54 2.08 -22.13
CA ASP A 143 10.37 1.31 -22.54
C ASP A 143 9.76 0.45 -21.40
N VAL A 144 10.39 0.45 -20.22
CA VAL A 144 9.96 -0.31 -19.05
C VAL A 144 9.33 0.58 -17.99
N ARG A 145 8.21 0.10 -17.45
CA ARG A 145 7.56 0.72 -16.31
C ARG A 145 8.08 0.08 -15.02
N VAL A 146 8.70 0.90 -14.18
CA VAL A 146 9.15 0.46 -12.85
C VAL A 146 8.08 0.74 -11.83
N ARG A 147 7.73 -0.26 -11.01
CA ARG A 147 6.93 -0.10 -9.80
C ARG A 147 7.82 -0.34 -8.59
N SER A 148 7.87 0.63 -7.71
CA SER A 148 8.56 0.52 -6.43
C SER A 148 7.84 1.39 -5.41
N ARG A 149 8.10 1.18 -4.13
CA ARG A 149 7.68 2.16 -3.12
C ARG A 149 8.29 3.53 -3.44
N ARG A 150 7.53 4.58 -3.19
CA ARG A 150 7.95 5.97 -3.49
C ARG A 150 8.56 6.71 -2.31
N GLY A 151 8.66 6.04 -1.17
CA GLY A 151 9.23 6.62 0.03
C GLY A 151 9.33 5.61 1.16
N TYR A 152 10.00 6.03 2.22
CA TYR A 152 10.10 5.29 3.48
C TYR A 152 10.22 6.29 4.64
N TYR A 153 9.78 5.89 5.82
CA TYR A 153 10.07 6.63 7.04
C TYR A 153 11.42 6.18 7.58
N ALA A 154 12.33 7.13 7.74
CA ALA A 154 13.63 6.83 8.34
C ALA A 154 13.46 6.46 9.82
N PRO A 155 14.26 5.51 10.35
CA PRO A 155 14.27 5.26 11.79
C PRO A 155 14.73 6.52 12.53
N LYS A 156 14.11 6.81 13.67
CA LYS A 156 14.64 7.85 14.57
C LYS A 156 15.95 7.36 15.18
N PRO A 157 16.93 8.25 15.41
CA PRO A 157 18.10 7.88 16.20
C PRO A 157 17.64 7.30 17.53
N ALA A 158 18.24 6.19 17.95
CA ALA A 158 18.00 5.68 19.29
C ALA A 158 18.31 6.83 20.27
N GLN A 159 17.33 7.25 21.07
CA GLN A 159 17.60 8.18 22.15
C GLN A 159 18.65 7.50 23.04
N SER A 160 19.85 8.07 23.10
CA SER A 160 20.84 7.63 24.08
C SER A 160 20.17 7.72 25.45
N ALA A 161 19.91 6.59 26.08
CA ALA A 161 19.49 6.57 27.46
C ALA A 161 20.60 7.28 28.23
N GLY A 162 20.30 8.51 28.66
CA GLY A 162 21.22 9.25 29.53
C GLY A 162 21.38 8.44 30.81
N TYR A 163 22.61 8.05 31.09
CA TYR A 163 23.01 7.52 32.36
C TYR A 163 23.11 8.65 33.37
#